data_8bc656eb3d4f609db1741a238d031bb7
#
_entry.id   8bc656eb3d4f609db1741a238d031bb7
#
_cell.length_a   1.000
_cell.length_b   1.000
_cell.length_c   1.000
_cell.angle_alpha   90.00
_cell.angle_beta   90.00
_cell.angle_gamma   90.00
#
_symmetry.space_group_name_H-M   'P 1'
#
loop_
_entity.id
_entity.type
_entity.pdbx_description
1 polymer ?
#
loop_
_entity_poly.entity_id
_entity_poly.type
_entity_poly.pdbx_seq_one_letter_code
_entity_poly.pdbx_strand_id
1 'polypeptide(L)'
;MILSSFGPNVSTAGNMRTILPSRFTLESFDAFFHFSDYSLRWILNSVVVATGAVIGNVIFASMAGYAFAKIRFKGSKILFGLILVAMMIPYQVTQVPLYILMVQKFSMTNTYAAMILPGLCTAYN
;
A
#
# COMPACT_ATOMS: atom_id res chain seq x y z
N MET A 1 12.49 -15.43 -1.51
CA MET A 1 12.70 -14.35 -0.53
C MET A 1 12.43 -14.77 0.90
N ILE A 2 11.27 -15.35 1.28
CA ILE A 2 10.98 -15.73 2.68
C ILE A 2 11.97 -16.77 3.21
N LEU A 3 12.30 -17.81 2.44
CA LEU A 3 13.27 -18.83 2.85
C LEU A 3 14.72 -18.32 2.91
N SER A 4 15.08 -17.37 2.05
CA SER A 4 16.42 -16.78 2.05
C SER A 4 16.65 -15.80 3.21
N SER A 5 15.62 -15.27 3.84
CA SER A 5 15.76 -14.40 5.02
C SER A 5 16.22 -15.16 6.28
N PHE A 6 16.05 -16.48 6.29
CA PHE A 6 16.55 -17.37 7.34
C PHE A 6 17.94 -17.95 7.04
N GLY A 7 18.58 -17.51 5.97
CA GLY A 7 19.93 -17.91 5.62
C GLY A 7 21.00 -16.99 6.22
N PRO A 8 22.27 -17.46 6.32
CA PRO A 8 23.39 -16.62 6.72
C PRO A 8 23.57 -15.48 5.73
N ASN A 9 24.06 -14.35 6.21
CA ASN A 9 24.31 -13.13 5.45
C ASN A 9 25.46 -13.36 4.45
N VAL A 10 25.22 -14.13 3.43
CA VAL A 10 26.17 -14.34 2.33
C VAL A 10 25.86 -13.26 1.29
N SER A 11 26.83 -12.38 1.06
CA SER A 11 26.84 -11.51 -0.10
C SER A 11 26.74 -12.36 -1.36
N THR A 12 25.56 -12.48 -1.92
CA THR A 12 25.19 -13.38 -3.01
C THR A 12 25.63 -12.82 -4.36
N ALA A 13 26.89 -12.47 -4.47
CA ALA A 13 27.51 -12.24 -5.75
C ALA A 13 28.02 -13.62 -6.25
N GLY A 14 27.16 -14.38 -6.88
CA GLY A 14 27.72 -15.40 -7.75
C GLY A 14 27.05 -16.77 -7.90
N ASN A 15 26.21 -17.26 -7.02
CA ASN A 15 25.65 -18.60 -7.21
C ASN A 15 24.14 -18.68 -7.01
N MET A 16 23.43 -18.72 -8.13
CA MET A 16 21.97 -18.99 -8.20
C MET A 16 21.54 -20.37 -7.66
N ARG A 17 22.45 -21.16 -7.10
CA ARG A 17 22.16 -22.55 -6.73
C ARG A 17 21.71 -22.77 -5.30
N THR A 18 21.68 -21.75 -4.45
CA THR A 18 21.25 -21.91 -3.07
C THR A 18 19.98 -21.08 -2.77
N ILE A 19 18.86 -21.51 -3.33
CA ILE A 19 17.53 -20.99 -2.95
C ILE A 19 17.16 -21.47 -1.54
N LEU A 20 17.73 -22.58 -1.09
CA LEU A 20 17.53 -23.14 0.24
C LEU A 20 18.73 -22.77 1.13
N PRO A 21 18.48 -22.16 2.30
CA PRO A 21 19.55 -21.89 3.25
C PRO A 21 20.16 -23.21 3.76
N SER A 22 21.47 -23.32 3.72
CA SER A 22 22.20 -24.46 4.26
C SER A 22 22.11 -24.58 5.79
N ARG A 23 21.80 -23.46 6.46
CA ARG A 23 21.51 -23.36 7.89
C ARG A 23 20.44 -22.29 8.11
N PHE A 24 19.52 -22.56 9.04
CA PHE A 24 18.55 -21.57 9.47
C PHE A 24 19.20 -20.70 10.56
N THR A 25 19.40 -19.42 10.25
CA THR A 25 19.94 -18.43 11.18
C THR A 25 19.05 -17.18 11.17
N LEU A 26 19.07 -16.43 12.26
CA LEU A 26 18.38 -15.14 12.36
C LEU A 26 19.32 -13.95 12.11
N GLU A 27 20.51 -14.20 11.60
CA GLU A 27 21.53 -13.17 11.34
C GLU A 27 21.01 -12.04 10.43
N SER A 28 20.19 -12.38 9.43
CA SER A 28 19.61 -11.39 8.54
C SER A 28 18.63 -10.45 9.25
N PHE A 29 17.91 -10.95 10.25
CA PHE A 29 17.01 -10.13 11.06
C PHE A 29 17.79 -9.27 12.04
N ASP A 30 18.82 -9.83 12.68
CA ASP A 30 19.70 -9.08 13.54
C ASP A 30 20.43 -7.96 12.79
N ALA A 31 20.96 -8.28 11.60
CA ALA A 31 21.56 -7.30 10.70
C ALA A 31 20.56 -6.19 10.29
N PHE A 32 19.29 -6.52 10.06
CA PHE A 32 18.26 -5.52 9.75
C PHE A 32 18.01 -4.57 10.93
N PHE A 33 17.90 -5.10 12.14
CA PHE A 33 17.66 -4.26 13.32
C PHE A 33 18.85 -3.39 13.69
N HIS A 34 20.07 -3.86 13.43
CA HIS A 34 21.31 -3.10 13.65
C HIS A 34 21.73 -2.25 12.45
N PHE A 35 21.08 -2.39 11.30
CA PHE A 35 21.40 -1.62 10.10
C PHE A 35 21.18 -0.11 10.28
N SER A 36 20.13 0.27 11.02
CA SER A 36 19.81 1.67 11.30
C SER A 36 19.00 1.80 12.58
N ASP A 37 19.25 2.86 13.35
CA ASP A 37 18.43 3.23 14.53
C ASP A 37 16.96 3.48 14.18
N TYR A 38 16.66 3.64 12.88
CA TYR A 38 15.31 3.88 12.38
C TYR A 38 14.59 2.62 11.87
N SER A 39 15.20 1.43 11.93
CA SER A 39 14.62 0.18 11.40
C SER A 39 13.23 -0.12 11.96
N LEU A 40 13.06 0.00 13.28
CA LEU A 40 11.76 -0.14 13.94
C LEU A 40 10.75 0.93 13.50
N ARG A 41 11.22 2.16 13.30
CA ARG A 41 10.37 3.27 12.85
C ARG A 41 9.82 3.04 11.45
N TRP A 42 10.59 2.43 10.56
CA TRP A 42 10.11 2.07 9.21
C TRP A 42 8.98 1.05 9.28
N ILE A 43 9.12 0.03 10.14
CA ILE A 43 8.06 -0.97 10.36
C ILE A 43 6.81 -0.31 10.93
N LEU A 44 6.96 0.52 11.97
CA LEU A 44 5.84 1.24 12.58
C LEU A 44 5.12 2.15 11.57
N ASN A 45 5.86 2.90 10.77
CA ASN A 45 5.28 3.74 9.73
C ASN A 45 4.45 2.92 8.73
N SER A 46 4.98 1.77 8.31
CA SER A 46 4.27 0.86 7.40
C SER A 46 2.98 0.33 8.02
N VAL A 47 3.02 -0.06 9.30
CA VAL A 47 1.84 -0.53 10.05
C VAL A 47 0.80 0.58 10.18
N VAL A 48 1.20 1.80 10.51
CA VAL A 48 0.29 2.95 10.65
C VAL A 48 -0.39 3.25 9.31
N VAL A 49 0.38 3.33 8.23
CA VAL A 49 -0.17 3.62 6.89
C VAL A 49 -1.10 2.49 6.43
N ALA A 50 -0.68 1.24 6.57
CA ALA A 50 -1.49 0.09 6.17
C ALA A 50 -2.80 0.02 6.97
N THR A 51 -2.72 0.18 8.29
CA THR A 51 -3.92 0.14 9.16
C THR A 51 -4.87 1.28 8.83
N GLY A 52 -4.35 2.51 8.68
CA GLY A 52 -5.16 3.67 8.30
C GLY A 52 -5.84 3.50 6.95
N ALA A 53 -5.13 2.99 5.96
CA ALA A 53 -5.68 2.70 4.63
C ALA A 53 -6.76 1.62 4.69
N VAL A 54 -6.52 0.50 5.39
CA VAL A 54 -7.49 -0.60 5.52
C VAL A 54 -8.76 -0.14 6.22
N ILE A 55 -8.65 0.54 7.36
CA ILE A 55 -9.82 1.02 8.10
C ILE A 55 -10.63 1.99 7.23
N GLY A 56 -9.97 2.96 6.62
CA GLY A 56 -10.63 3.93 5.75
C GLY A 56 -11.34 3.25 4.56
N ASN A 57 -10.64 2.33 3.87
CA ASN A 57 -11.21 1.60 2.75
C ASN A 57 -12.43 0.76 3.15
N VAL A 58 -12.36 0.04 4.26
CA VAL A 58 -13.50 -0.77 4.75
C VAL A 58 -14.71 0.12 5.03
N ILE A 59 -14.52 1.28 5.66
CA ILE A 59 -15.61 2.23 5.95
C ILE A 59 -16.21 2.75 4.65
N PHE A 60 -15.41 3.34 3.75
CA PHE A 60 -15.93 3.96 2.52
C PHE A 60 -16.52 2.94 1.56
N ALA A 61 -15.89 1.79 1.37
CA ALA A 61 -16.40 0.72 0.53
C ALA A 61 -17.73 0.15 1.08
N SER A 62 -17.83 -0.04 2.39
CA SER A 62 -19.07 -0.51 3.03
C SER A 62 -20.21 0.49 2.88
N MET A 63 -19.94 1.78 3.07
CA MET A 63 -20.91 2.85 2.88
C MET A 63 -21.37 2.94 1.42
N ALA A 64 -20.44 2.91 0.47
CA ALA A 64 -20.74 2.95 -0.95
C ALA A 64 -21.53 1.71 -1.38
N GLY A 65 -21.08 0.51 -1.01
CA GLY A 65 -21.77 -0.74 -1.29
C GLY A 65 -23.19 -0.77 -0.70
N TYR A 66 -23.37 -0.31 0.51
CA TYR A 66 -24.69 -0.20 1.13
C TYR A 66 -25.59 0.79 0.37
N ALA A 67 -25.05 1.96 -0.01
CA ALA A 67 -25.80 2.96 -0.74
C ALA A 67 -26.30 2.43 -2.10
N PHE A 68 -25.44 1.77 -2.88
CA PHE A 68 -25.82 1.20 -4.17
C PHE A 68 -26.75 -0.02 -4.04
N ALA A 69 -26.62 -0.83 -3.00
CA ALA A 69 -27.40 -2.05 -2.82
C ALA A 69 -28.78 -1.79 -2.20
N LYS A 70 -28.90 -0.87 -1.26
CA LYS A 70 -30.09 -0.68 -0.43
C LYS A 70 -30.84 0.61 -0.68
N ILE A 71 -30.13 1.68 -1.08
CA ILE A 71 -30.75 3.00 -1.26
C ILE A 71 -31.14 3.17 -2.72
N ARG A 72 -32.45 3.32 -2.97
CA ARG A 72 -32.96 3.64 -4.30
C ARG A 72 -32.88 5.15 -4.54
N PHE A 73 -31.88 5.60 -5.28
CA PHE A 73 -31.72 7.00 -5.66
C PHE A 73 -31.67 7.17 -7.18
N LYS A 74 -32.17 8.31 -7.67
CA LYS A 74 -32.17 8.64 -9.09
C LYS A 74 -30.71 8.79 -9.58
N GLY A 75 -30.35 8.10 -10.65
CA GLY A 75 -29.01 8.15 -11.22
C GLY A 75 -28.03 7.09 -10.70
N SER A 76 -28.43 6.19 -9.78
CA SER A 76 -27.54 5.14 -9.24
C SER A 76 -26.90 4.28 -10.34
N LYS A 77 -27.63 3.93 -11.40
CA LYS A 77 -27.10 3.15 -12.53
C LYS A 77 -26.03 3.91 -13.32
N ILE A 78 -26.22 5.22 -13.50
CA ILE A 78 -25.25 6.08 -14.21
C ILE A 78 -23.98 6.21 -13.38
N LEU A 79 -24.12 6.52 -12.07
CA LEU A 79 -22.96 6.63 -11.18
C LEU A 79 -22.20 5.31 -11.07
N PHE A 80 -22.90 4.19 -10.96
CA PHE A 80 -22.23 2.88 -10.97
C PHE A 80 -21.50 2.60 -12.28
N GLY A 81 -22.12 2.95 -13.43
CA GLY A 81 -21.47 2.85 -14.72
C GLY A 81 -20.21 3.72 -14.82
N LEU A 82 -20.23 4.95 -14.28
CA LEU A 82 -19.05 5.83 -14.24
C LEU A 82 -17.92 5.25 -13.39
N ILE A 83 -18.25 4.61 -12.25
CA ILE A 83 -17.26 3.91 -11.44
C ILE A 83 -16.60 2.78 -12.25
N LEU A 84 -17.39 1.97 -12.96
CA LEU A 84 -16.85 0.92 -13.80
C LEU A 84 -15.93 1.46 -14.91
N VAL A 85 -16.31 2.57 -15.56
CA VAL A 85 -15.46 3.24 -16.55
C VAL A 85 -14.18 3.77 -15.90
N ALA A 86 -14.26 4.34 -14.71
CA ALA A 86 -13.08 4.82 -13.99
C ALA A 86 -12.09 3.68 -13.66
N MET A 87 -12.58 2.46 -13.40
CA MET A 87 -11.73 1.29 -13.18
C MET A 87 -10.94 0.86 -14.43
N MET A 88 -11.35 1.29 -15.63
CA MET A 88 -10.60 1.02 -16.85
C MET A 88 -9.37 1.90 -17.00
N ILE A 89 -9.25 2.98 -16.23
CA ILE A 89 -8.09 3.87 -16.25
C ILE A 89 -6.97 3.23 -15.45
N PRO A 90 -5.80 2.93 -16.04
CA PRO A 90 -4.67 2.39 -15.31
C PRO A 90 -4.22 3.36 -14.19
N TYR A 91 -4.05 2.84 -12.99
CA TYR A 91 -3.64 3.64 -11.83
C TYR A 91 -2.34 4.43 -12.08
N GLN A 92 -1.43 3.88 -12.88
CA GLN A 92 -0.15 4.51 -13.22
C GLN A 92 -0.32 5.87 -13.90
N VAL A 93 -1.38 6.05 -14.68
CA VAL A 93 -1.67 7.33 -15.37
C VAL A 93 -2.05 8.43 -14.38
N THR A 94 -2.71 8.06 -13.30
CA THR A 94 -3.21 9.01 -12.29
C THR A 94 -2.19 9.33 -11.20
N GLN A 95 -1.13 8.53 -11.05
CA GLN A 95 -0.13 8.69 -9.98
C GLN A 95 0.58 10.04 -10.03
N VAL A 96 1.06 10.46 -11.21
CA VAL A 96 1.82 11.71 -11.35
C VAL A 96 0.96 12.95 -11.07
N PRO A 97 -0.23 13.11 -11.68
CA PRO A 97 -1.14 14.20 -11.34
C PRO A 97 -1.52 14.22 -9.85
N LEU A 98 -1.77 13.04 -9.26
CA LEU A 98 -2.13 12.91 -7.86
C LEU A 98 -0.99 13.35 -6.94
N TYR A 99 0.24 12.96 -7.23
CA TYR A 99 1.43 13.41 -6.49
C TYR A 99 1.57 14.94 -6.54
N ILE A 100 1.45 15.54 -7.72
CA ILE A 100 1.52 16.99 -7.89
C ILE A 100 0.43 17.69 -7.05
N LEU A 101 -0.78 17.16 -7.08
CA LEU A 101 -1.90 17.68 -6.31
C LEU A 101 -1.65 17.63 -4.80
N MET A 102 -1.16 16.50 -4.28
CA MET A 102 -0.86 16.32 -2.86
C MET A 102 0.29 17.21 -2.39
N VAL A 103 1.35 17.36 -3.19
CA VAL A 103 2.52 18.15 -2.81
C VAL A 103 2.32 19.63 -3.02
N GLN A 104 1.84 20.05 -4.20
CA GLN A 104 1.77 21.47 -4.57
C GLN A 104 0.48 22.13 -4.09
N LYS A 105 -0.66 21.44 -4.21
CA LYS A 105 -1.96 22.04 -3.88
C LYS A 105 -2.29 21.91 -2.40
N PHE A 106 -2.08 20.74 -1.82
CA PHE A 106 -2.41 20.45 -0.43
C PHE A 106 -1.25 20.59 0.54
N SER A 107 -0.02 20.81 0.05
CA SER A 107 1.20 20.96 0.86
C SER A 107 1.40 19.79 1.87
N MET A 108 0.95 18.60 1.50
CA MET A 108 0.99 17.40 2.35
C MET A 108 2.29 16.60 2.18
N THR A 109 3.42 17.29 2.06
CA THR A 109 4.72 16.63 1.94
C THR A 109 5.07 15.93 3.25
N ASN A 110 5.55 14.68 3.17
CA ASN A 110 6.02 13.89 4.32
C ASN A 110 4.99 13.71 5.45
N THR A 111 3.73 13.48 5.07
CA THR A 111 2.63 13.21 6.02
C THR A 111 1.99 11.85 5.76
N TYR A 112 1.51 11.20 6.82
CA TYR A 112 0.73 9.96 6.69
C TYR A 112 -0.55 10.17 5.86
N ALA A 113 -1.16 11.34 5.97
CA ALA A 113 -2.36 11.68 5.22
C ALA A 113 -2.11 11.65 3.70
N ALA A 114 -0.95 12.14 3.22
CA ALA A 114 -0.60 12.07 1.80
C ALA A 114 -0.45 10.64 1.27
N MET A 115 -0.14 9.69 2.13
CA MET A 115 -0.01 8.28 1.77
C MET A 115 -1.36 7.54 1.84
N ILE A 116 -2.23 7.90 2.78
CA ILE A 116 -3.49 7.20 3.05
C ILE A 116 -4.62 7.74 2.17
N LEU A 117 -4.82 9.07 2.14
CA LEU A 117 -5.98 9.70 1.47
C LEU A 117 -6.15 9.33 -0.01
N PRO A 118 -5.09 9.31 -0.84
CA PRO A 118 -5.25 8.93 -2.23
C PRO A 118 -5.76 7.52 -2.43
N GLY A 119 -5.36 6.59 -1.56
CA GLY A 119 -5.80 5.20 -1.59
C GLY A 119 -7.26 5.00 -1.19
N LEU A 120 -7.86 5.94 -0.43
CA LEU A 120 -9.26 5.85 0.00
C LEU A 120 -10.25 6.25 -1.11
N CYS A 121 -9.80 7.02 -2.10
CA CYS A 121 -10.65 7.59 -3.16
C CYS A 121 -10.44 6.86 -4.48
N THR A 122 -10.24 5.56 -4.46
CA THR A 122 -10.07 4.77 -5.68
C THR A 122 -11.36 4.06 -6.07
N ALA A 123 -11.57 3.87 -7.37
CA ALA A 123 -12.72 3.12 -7.89
C ALA A 123 -12.64 1.60 -7.61
N TYR A 124 -11.52 1.13 -7.08
CA TYR A 124 -11.27 -0.30 -6.79
C TYR A 124 -11.65 -0.73 -5.37
N ASN A 125 -12.06 0.21 -4.52
CA ASN A 125 -12.41 -0.06 -3.12
C ASN A 125 -13.88 -0.41 -2.93
#